data_530edd6788315d751140506f4d6d612b
#
_entry.id   530edd6788315d751140506f4d6d612b
#
_cell.length_a   1.000
_cell.length_b   1.000
_cell.length_c   1.000
_cell.angle_alpha   90.00
_cell.angle_beta   90.00
_cell.angle_gamma   90.00
#
_symmetry.space_group_name_H-M   'P 1'
#
loop_
_entity.id
_entity.type
_entity.pdbx_description
1 polymer ?
#
loop_
_entity_poly.entity_id
_entity_poly.type
_entity_poly.pdbx_seq_one_letter_code
_entity_poly.pdbx_strand_id
1 'polypeptide(L)'
;MLRPLLLVLALLTMAPALHAEQPAVAITGIGTAPIQLTPQMLAALPVIERDVTFETSKGPATRRYKGVLLWDVLQANKALDGLKPVEQLKKTFLVSAKDGYQIAFSIGEIHPDFGNLPLILVSTVDGKPLDGGWRLVAPGDKRGARAVYEVVKVELR
;
A
#
# COMPACT_ATOMS: atom_id res chain seq x y z
N MET A 1 67.89 18.53 -4.90
CA MET A 1 66.65 19.28 -4.61
C MET A 1 65.45 18.38 -4.95
N LEU A 2 64.89 17.64 -3.95
CA LEU A 2 63.73 16.78 -4.12
C LEU A 2 62.45 17.57 -3.80
N ARG A 3 61.52 17.66 -4.75
CA ARG A 3 60.16 18.23 -4.53
C ARG A 3 59.22 17.13 -4.01
N PRO A 4 58.51 17.31 -2.89
CA PRO A 4 57.50 16.34 -2.46
C PRO A 4 56.25 16.50 -3.29
N LEU A 5 55.74 15.40 -3.86
CA LEU A 5 54.50 15.26 -4.57
C LEU A 5 53.38 15.08 -3.51
N LEU A 6 52.58 16.12 -3.29
CA LEU A 6 51.42 16.07 -2.42
C LEU A 6 50.26 15.30 -3.14
N LEU A 7 49.99 14.09 -2.67
CA LEU A 7 48.84 13.29 -3.10
C LEU A 7 47.62 13.78 -2.34
N VAL A 8 46.74 14.52 -3.01
CA VAL A 8 45.44 14.93 -2.45
C VAL A 8 44.45 13.77 -2.65
N LEU A 9 44.16 13.04 -1.57
CA LEU A 9 43.16 11.99 -1.53
C LEU A 9 41.75 12.66 -1.37
N ALA A 10 41.02 12.77 -2.46
CA ALA A 10 39.64 13.26 -2.42
C ALA A 10 38.73 12.18 -1.83
N LEU A 11 38.30 12.35 -0.57
CA LEU A 11 37.21 11.55 0.03
C LEU A 11 35.90 11.93 -0.63
N LEU A 12 35.42 11.06 -1.50
CA LEU A 12 34.03 11.15 -2.02
C LEU A 12 33.08 10.69 -0.91
N THR A 13 32.49 11.63 -0.17
CA THR A 13 31.40 11.36 0.78
C THR A 13 30.13 11.08 -0.02
N MET A 14 29.74 9.80 -0.13
CA MET A 14 28.42 9.42 -0.59
C MET A 14 27.42 9.87 0.47
N ALA A 15 26.69 10.95 0.22
CA ALA A 15 25.52 11.33 1.01
C ALA A 15 24.46 10.22 0.86
N PRO A 16 23.87 9.72 1.98
CA PRO A 16 22.73 8.80 1.87
C PRO A 16 21.60 9.54 1.19
N ALA A 17 21.03 8.93 0.13
CA ALA A 17 19.81 9.44 -0.49
C ALA A 17 18.72 9.48 0.59
N LEU A 18 18.23 10.67 0.94
CA LEU A 18 17.03 10.83 1.74
C LEU A 18 15.86 10.22 0.93
N HIS A 19 15.54 8.96 1.21
CA HIS A 19 14.25 8.43 0.79
C HIS A 19 13.20 9.15 1.63
N ALA A 20 12.33 9.91 0.98
CA ALA A 20 11.17 10.47 1.63
C ALA A 20 10.39 9.33 2.28
N GLU A 21 10.26 9.37 3.60
CA GLU A 21 9.55 8.33 4.35
C GLU A 21 8.08 8.35 3.90
N GLN A 22 7.58 7.20 3.43
CA GLN A 22 6.19 7.10 3.01
C GLN A 22 5.28 7.37 4.22
N PRO A 23 4.22 8.18 4.07
CA PRO A 23 3.33 8.50 5.18
C PRO A 23 2.68 7.24 5.72
N ALA A 24 2.50 7.21 7.05
CA ALA A 24 1.82 6.11 7.72
C ALA A 24 0.34 6.04 7.30
N VAL A 25 -0.19 4.80 7.19
CA VAL A 25 -1.62 4.55 6.98
C VAL A 25 -2.23 4.12 8.31
N ALA A 26 -3.28 4.81 8.77
CA ALA A 26 -3.97 4.45 9.99
C ALA A 26 -4.99 3.33 9.73
N ILE A 27 -4.95 2.23 10.49
CA ILE A 27 -6.07 1.30 10.60
C ILE A 27 -6.90 1.68 11.83
N THR A 28 -8.20 1.86 11.67
CA THR A 28 -9.15 2.21 12.73
C THR A 28 -10.32 1.23 12.77
N GLY A 29 -11.12 1.27 13.84
CA GLY A 29 -12.24 0.34 14.03
C GLY A 29 -11.82 -1.02 14.61
N ILE A 30 -10.54 -1.15 15.00
CA ILE A 30 -9.97 -2.31 15.66
C ILE A 30 -9.54 -1.87 17.05
N GLY A 31 -10.13 -2.46 18.10
CA GLY A 31 -9.81 -2.07 19.46
C GLY A 31 -10.10 -0.59 19.77
N THR A 32 -9.37 0.00 20.71
CA THR A 32 -9.62 1.36 21.22
C THR A 32 -8.70 2.42 20.61
N ALA A 33 -7.61 2.05 19.98
CA ALA A 33 -6.63 2.97 19.40
C ALA A 33 -6.32 2.64 17.95
N PRO A 34 -6.06 3.66 17.10
CA PRO A 34 -5.60 3.45 15.72
C PRO A 34 -4.26 2.71 15.68
N ILE A 35 -4.11 1.80 14.72
CA ILE A 35 -2.82 1.18 14.40
C ILE A 35 -2.20 1.99 13.25
N GLN A 36 -0.98 2.47 13.46
CA GLN A 36 -0.23 3.15 12.40
C GLN A 36 0.61 2.13 11.63
N LEU A 37 0.27 1.89 10.37
CA LEU A 37 1.06 1.04 9.48
C LEU A 37 2.32 1.79 9.08
N THR A 38 3.46 1.25 9.47
CA THR A 38 4.76 1.78 9.05
C THR A 38 5.29 1.03 7.82
N PRO A 39 6.21 1.61 7.04
CA PRO A 39 6.88 0.91 5.94
C PRO A 39 7.53 -0.40 6.39
N GLN A 40 8.07 -0.45 7.62
CA GLN A 40 8.70 -1.64 8.18
C GLN A 40 7.69 -2.76 8.44
N MET A 41 6.50 -2.44 8.97
CA MET A 41 5.42 -3.42 9.16
C MET A 41 4.97 -4.01 7.83
N LEU A 42 4.85 -3.18 6.80
CA LEU A 42 4.44 -3.62 5.48
C LEU A 42 5.53 -4.41 4.74
N ALA A 43 6.81 -4.07 4.95
CA ALA A 43 7.94 -4.80 4.38
C ALA A 43 8.09 -6.24 4.94
N ALA A 44 7.49 -6.54 6.10
CA ALA A 44 7.46 -7.88 6.68
C ALA A 44 6.39 -8.80 6.04
N LEU A 45 5.48 -8.25 5.22
CA LEU A 45 4.40 -8.99 4.56
C LEU A 45 4.83 -9.52 3.19
N PRO A 46 4.16 -10.57 2.69
CA PRO A 46 4.39 -11.06 1.34
C PRO A 46 4.15 -9.97 0.30
N VAL A 47 5.16 -9.71 -0.50
CA VAL A 47 5.07 -8.74 -1.60
C VAL A 47 4.49 -9.43 -2.82
N ILE A 48 3.52 -8.77 -3.45
CA ILE A 48 2.97 -9.20 -4.74
C ILE A 48 3.24 -8.14 -5.81
N GLU A 49 3.33 -8.59 -7.07
CA GLU A 49 3.46 -7.73 -8.24
C GLU A 49 2.48 -8.20 -9.31
N ARG A 50 1.68 -7.28 -9.87
CA ARG A 50 0.67 -7.58 -10.89
C ARG A 50 0.54 -6.48 -11.93
N ASP A 51 0.34 -6.91 -13.18
CA ASP A 51 -0.12 -6.04 -14.22
C ASP A 51 -1.64 -5.87 -14.10
N VAL A 52 -2.10 -4.62 -14.02
CA VAL A 52 -3.53 -4.28 -13.95
C VAL A 52 -3.87 -3.32 -15.06
N THR A 53 -4.93 -3.62 -15.79
CA THR A 53 -5.42 -2.81 -16.91
C THR A 53 -6.71 -2.11 -16.50
N PHE A 54 -6.75 -0.79 -16.66
CA PHE A 54 -7.98 0.00 -16.52
C PHE A 54 -8.36 0.64 -17.84
N GLU A 55 -9.66 0.63 -18.12
CA GLU A 55 -10.23 1.41 -19.23
C GLU A 55 -10.17 2.91 -18.90
N THR A 56 -9.56 3.69 -19.77
CA THR A 56 -9.46 5.15 -19.66
C THR A 56 -10.16 5.82 -20.86
N SER A 57 -10.29 7.13 -20.83
CA SER A 57 -10.80 7.91 -21.97
C SER A 57 -9.93 7.81 -23.23
N LYS A 58 -8.68 7.35 -23.08
CA LYS A 58 -7.72 7.15 -24.18
C LYS A 58 -7.55 5.67 -24.55
N GLY A 59 -8.41 4.79 -24.04
CA GLY A 59 -8.32 3.34 -24.20
C GLY A 59 -7.72 2.64 -23.00
N PRO A 60 -7.49 1.31 -23.10
CA PRO A 60 -6.96 0.52 -22.00
C PRO A 60 -5.52 0.95 -21.65
N ALA A 61 -5.25 1.07 -20.36
CA ALA A 61 -3.94 1.39 -19.82
C ALA A 61 -3.51 0.32 -18.80
N THR A 62 -2.43 -0.39 -19.11
CA THR A 62 -1.84 -1.41 -18.24
C THR A 62 -0.68 -0.80 -17.47
N ARG A 63 -0.64 -1.07 -16.17
CA ARG A 63 0.46 -0.70 -15.29
C ARG A 63 0.84 -1.85 -14.39
N ARG A 64 2.11 -1.93 -14.05
CA ARG A 64 2.65 -2.92 -13.10
C ARG A 64 2.63 -2.34 -11.70
N TYR A 65 1.83 -2.94 -10.82
CA TYR A 65 1.66 -2.55 -9.43
C TYR A 65 2.36 -3.54 -8.51
N LYS A 66 3.15 -3.02 -7.56
CA LYS A 66 3.84 -3.81 -6.55
C LYS A 66 3.46 -3.30 -5.16
N GLY A 67 3.15 -4.21 -4.25
CA GLY A 67 2.73 -3.89 -2.90
C GLY A 67 2.41 -5.14 -2.09
N VAL A 68 1.54 -5.00 -1.10
CA VAL A 68 1.07 -6.09 -0.23
C VAL A 68 -0.44 -6.22 -0.33
N LEU A 69 -0.98 -7.42 -0.06
CA LEU A 69 -2.43 -7.60 -0.01
C LEU A 69 -3.01 -6.91 1.23
N LEU A 70 -4.10 -6.17 1.06
CA LEU A 70 -4.79 -5.57 2.21
C LEU A 70 -5.33 -6.65 3.16
N TRP A 71 -5.70 -7.83 2.66
CA TRP A 71 -6.05 -8.98 3.48
C TRP A 71 -4.93 -9.33 4.46
N ASP A 72 -3.70 -9.47 3.97
CA ASP A 72 -2.53 -9.81 4.80
C ASP A 72 -2.23 -8.72 5.83
N VAL A 73 -2.42 -7.45 5.45
CA VAL A 73 -2.30 -6.32 6.39
C VAL A 73 -3.31 -6.44 7.53
N LEU A 74 -4.58 -6.75 7.23
CA LEU A 74 -5.63 -6.90 8.23
C LEU A 74 -5.35 -8.10 9.15
N GLN A 75 -4.91 -9.23 8.60
CA GLN A 75 -4.58 -10.43 9.36
C GLN A 75 -3.38 -10.21 10.29
N ALA A 76 -2.29 -9.63 9.79
CA ALA A 76 -1.10 -9.34 10.58
C ALA A 76 -1.38 -8.40 11.76
N ASN A 77 -2.37 -7.53 11.63
CA ASN A 77 -2.80 -6.60 12.67
C ASN A 77 -4.00 -7.12 13.49
N LYS A 78 -4.36 -8.40 13.32
CA LYS A 78 -5.44 -9.05 14.09
C LYS A 78 -6.79 -8.33 13.98
N ALA A 79 -7.04 -7.72 12.82
CA ALA A 79 -8.20 -6.87 12.58
C ALA A 79 -9.54 -7.62 12.71
N LEU A 80 -9.52 -8.92 12.46
CA LEU A 80 -10.69 -9.79 12.45
C LEU A 80 -10.63 -10.88 13.51
N ASP A 81 -9.66 -10.80 14.43
CA ASP A 81 -9.49 -11.81 15.49
C ASP A 81 -10.74 -11.94 16.37
N GLY A 82 -11.06 -13.17 16.74
CA GLY A 82 -12.22 -13.50 17.56
C GLY A 82 -13.55 -13.49 16.83
N LEU A 83 -13.61 -13.07 15.56
CA LEU A 83 -14.83 -13.12 14.75
C LEU A 83 -14.91 -14.45 13.99
N LYS A 84 -16.07 -15.10 14.04
CA LYS A 84 -16.36 -16.26 13.17
C LYS A 84 -16.45 -15.80 11.71
N PRO A 85 -16.17 -16.69 10.72
CA PRO A 85 -16.20 -16.32 9.30
C PRO A 85 -17.48 -15.58 8.87
N VAL A 86 -18.66 -16.04 9.32
CA VAL A 86 -19.96 -15.38 9.02
C VAL A 86 -20.03 -13.96 9.62
N GLU A 87 -19.40 -13.72 10.77
CA GLU A 87 -19.35 -12.40 11.39
C GLU A 87 -18.37 -11.47 10.68
N GLN A 88 -17.26 -12.02 10.18
CA GLN A 88 -16.34 -11.28 9.33
C GLN A 88 -17.00 -10.80 8.05
N LEU A 89 -17.87 -11.61 7.43
CA LEU A 89 -18.61 -11.24 6.21
C LEU A 89 -19.58 -10.07 6.40
N LYS A 90 -19.99 -9.77 7.63
CA LYS A 90 -20.83 -8.61 7.94
C LYS A 90 -20.04 -7.31 8.02
N LYS A 91 -18.70 -7.41 8.04
CA LYS A 91 -17.81 -6.25 8.17
C LYS A 91 -17.54 -5.60 6.83
N THR A 92 -17.42 -4.29 6.87
CA THR A 92 -16.95 -3.47 5.75
C THR A 92 -15.72 -2.67 6.19
N PHE A 93 -14.98 -2.15 5.25
CA PHE A 93 -13.95 -1.17 5.54
C PHE A 93 -14.04 -0.01 4.56
N LEU A 94 -13.76 1.17 5.08
CA LEU A 94 -13.71 2.41 4.34
C LEU A 94 -12.26 2.83 4.17
N VAL A 95 -11.81 2.96 2.93
CA VAL A 95 -10.48 3.46 2.60
C VAL A 95 -10.58 4.93 2.27
N SER A 96 -9.79 5.75 2.95
CA SER A 96 -9.79 7.20 2.78
C SER A 96 -8.46 7.68 2.22
N ALA A 97 -8.53 8.55 1.23
CA ALA A 97 -7.41 9.30 0.67
C ALA A 97 -7.17 10.61 1.44
N LYS A 98 -6.00 11.19 1.22
CA LYS A 98 -5.59 12.48 1.80
C LYS A 98 -6.50 13.65 1.37
N ASP A 99 -7.02 13.61 0.14
CA ASP A 99 -7.94 14.61 -0.41
C ASP A 99 -9.40 14.44 0.05
N GLY A 100 -9.68 13.42 0.89
CA GLY A 100 -11.01 13.12 1.39
C GLY A 100 -11.79 12.13 0.53
N TYR A 101 -11.26 11.67 -0.62
CA TYR A 101 -11.90 10.61 -1.39
C TYR A 101 -12.04 9.33 -0.57
N GLN A 102 -13.18 8.66 -0.66
CA GLN A 102 -13.48 7.47 0.14
C GLN A 102 -14.16 6.40 -0.69
N ILE A 103 -13.73 5.15 -0.50
CA ILE A 103 -14.36 3.97 -1.10
C ILE A 103 -14.55 2.90 -0.02
N ALA A 104 -15.74 2.28 -0.03
CA ALA A 104 -16.05 1.16 0.82
C ALA A 104 -15.86 -0.18 0.09
N PHE A 105 -15.39 -1.17 0.85
CA PHE A 105 -15.32 -2.57 0.44
C PHE A 105 -15.91 -3.44 1.55
N SER A 106 -16.41 -4.61 1.20
CA SER A 106 -16.78 -5.62 2.20
C SER A 106 -15.60 -6.56 2.48
N ILE A 107 -15.54 -7.11 3.69
CA ILE A 107 -14.58 -8.18 3.99
C ILE A 107 -14.80 -9.38 3.08
N GLY A 108 -16.05 -9.70 2.74
CA GLY A 108 -16.38 -10.80 1.83
C GLY A 108 -15.79 -10.67 0.42
N GLU A 109 -15.50 -9.44 -0.06
CA GLU A 109 -14.85 -9.25 -1.37
C GLU A 109 -13.38 -9.72 -1.33
N ILE A 110 -12.66 -9.48 -0.23
CA ILE A 110 -11.22 -9.75 -0.12
C ILE A 110 -10.91 -11.06 0.61
N HIS A 111 -11.90 -11.66 1.29
CA HIS A 111 -11.71 -12.90 2.04
C HIS A 111 -11.36 -14.06 1.09
N PRO A 112 -10.30 -14.87 1.37
CA PRO A 112 -9.83 -15.92 0.46
C PRO A 112 -10.87 -16.97 0.12
N ASP A 113 -11.74 -17.32 1.09
CA ASP A 113 -12.77 -18.35 0.90
C ASP A 113 -14.03 -17.85 0.17
N PHE A 114 -14.11 -16.53 -0.15
CA PHE A 114 -15.28 -15.93 -0.79
C PHE A 114 -14.92 -15.17 -2.06
N GLY A 115 -14.90 -13.83 -2.03
CA GLY A 115 -14.62 -13.01 -3.21
C GLY A 115 -13.17 -13.11 -3.69
N ASN A 116 -12.24 -13.33 -2.78
CA ASN A 116 -10.80 -13.45 -3.05
C ASN A 116 -10.23 -12.37 -3.98
N LEU A 117 -10.80 -11.15 -3.88
CA LEU A 117 -10.29 -9.99 -4.61
C LEU A 117 -8.90 -9.63 -4.05
N PRO A 118 -7.84 -9.67 -4.86
CA PRO A 118 -6.50 -9.34 -4.40
C PRO A 118 -6.29 -7.83 -4.31
N LEU A 119 -6.96 -7.18 -3.36
CA LEU A 119 -6.86 -5.74 -3.14
C LEU A 119 -5.45 -5.39 -2.67
N ILE A 120 -4.74 -4.57 -3.45
CA ILE A 120 -3.31 -4.29 -3.25
C ILE A 120 -3.12 -2.92 -2.61
N LEU A 121 -2.42 -2.86 -1.47
CA LEU A 121 -1.83 -1.64 -0.95
C LEU A 121 -0.46 -1.48 -1.63
N VAL A 122 -0.42 -0.57 -2.60
CA VAL A 122 0.68 -0.41 -3.56
C VAL A 122 1.70 0.58 -3.05
N SER A 123 2.98 0.24 -3.16
CA SER A 123 4.13 1.11 -2.87
C SER A 123 4.90 1.54 -4.13
N THR A 124 4.75 0.78 -5.24
CA THR A 124 5.56 0.98 -6.45
C THR A 124 4.68 0.78 -7.68
N VAL A 125 4.83 1.63 -8.68
CA VAL A 125 4.17 1.53 -9.98
C VAL A 125 5.22 1.59 -11.08
N ASP A 126 5.19 0.64 -12.02
CA ASP A 126 6.14 0.51 -13.14
C ASP A 126 7.61 0.58 -12.66
N GLY A 127 7.91 -0.06 -11.52
CA GLY A 127 9.24 -0.09 -10.90
C GLY A 127 9.65 1.19 -10.16
N LYS A 128 8.77 2.21 -10.10
CA LYS A 128 9.06 3.48 -9.42
C LYS A 128 8.27 3.58 -8.11
N PRO A 129 8.92 3.93 -6.99
CA PRO A 129 8.22 4.23 -5.74
C PRO A 129 7.18 5.35 -5.94
N LEU A 130 6.10 5.31 -5.18
CA LEU A 130 5.10 6.36 -5.19
C LEU A 130 5.57 7.55 -4.33
N ASP A 131 5.55 8.77 -4.90
CA ASP A 131 5.99 9.98 -4.21
C ASP A 131 4.96 10.48 -3.18
N GLY A 132 3.66 10.21 -3.40
CA GLY A 132 2.53 10.68 -2.58
C GLY A 132 2.07 9.67 -1.51
N GLY A 133 2.85 8.62 -1.22
CA GLY A 133 2.45 7.60 -0.26
C GLY A 133 1.79 6.37 -0.92
N TRP A 134 0.91 5.71 -0.19
CA TRP A 134 0.31 4.44 -0.60
C TRP A 134 -0.87 4.63 -1.55
N ARG A 135 -1.06 3.68 -2.45
CA ARG A 135 -2.23 3.61 -3.32
C ARG A 135 -2.96 2.29 -3.09
N LEU A 136 -4.28 2.31 -3.06
CA LEU A 136 -5.08 1.09 -3.11
C LEU A 136 -5.48 0.81 -4.56
N VAL A 137 -5.36 -0.46 -4.99
CA VAL A 137 -5.75 -0.91 -6.32
C VAL A 137 -6.55 -2.20 -6.21
N ALA A 138 -7.68 -2.26 -6.92
CA ALA A 138 -8.54 -3.42 -7.05
C ALA A 138 -8.34 -4.06 -8.43
N PRO A 139 -7.47 -5.08 -8.58
CA PRO A 139 -7.31 -5.80 -9.83
C PRO A 139 -8.60 -6.51 -10.22
N GLY A 140 -8.96 -6.42 -11.51
CA GLY A 140 -10.22 -6.96 -12.04
C GLY A 140 -11.33 -5.92 -12.20
N ASP A 141 -11.19 -4.74 -11.60
CA ASP A 141 -12.08 -3.63 -11.92
C ASP A 141 -11.84 -3.19 -13.38
N LYS A 142 -12.93 -2.91 -14.10
CA LYS A 142 -12.82 -2.41 -15.49
C LYS A 142 -12.29 -0.96 -15.52
N ARG A 143 -12.60 -0.18 -14.49
CA ARG A 143 -12.18 1.23 -14.38
C ARG A 143 -11.56 1.51 -13.02
N GLY A 144 -10.66 2.49 -12.96
CA GLY A 144 -9.91 2.84 -11.76
C GLY A 144 -10.68 3.66 -10.71
N ALA A 145 -12.03 3.69 -10.73
CA ALA A 145 -12.80 4.49 -9.75
C ALA A 145 -12.62 4.00 -8.30
N ARG A 146 -12.32 2.71 -8.10
CA ARG A 146 -12.01 2.19 -6.75
C ARG A 146 -10.52 2.20 -6.42
N ALA A 147 -9.68 2.72 -7.30
CA ALA A 147 -8.28 2.96 -6.99
C ALA A 147 -8.16 4.25 -6.15
N VAL A 148 -7.64 4.12 -4.93
CA VAL A 148 -7.50 5.24 -3.99
C VAL A 148 -6.06 5.69 -3.97
N TYR A 149 -5.81 6.94 -4.28
CA TYR A 149 -4.48 7.57 -4.27
C TYR A 149 -4.19 8.16 -2.89
N GLU A 150 -2.94 8.22 -2.48
CA GLU A 150 -2.50 8.81 -1.20
C GLU A 150 -3.36 8.33 -0.02
N VAL A 151 -3.44 6.99 0.14
CA VAL A 151 -4.21 6.36 1.23
C VAL A 151 -3.66 6.81 2.58
N VAL A 152 -4.54 7.31 3.45
CA VAL A 152 -4.20 7.74 4.81
C VAL A 152 -4.91 6.92 5.89
N LYS A 153 -6.03 6.27 5.56
CA LYS A 153 -6.81 5.52 6.55
C LYS A 153 -7.54 4.33 5.93
N VAL A 154 -7.59 3.23 6.68
CA VAL A 154 -8.47 2.07 6.47
C VAL A 154 -9.30 1.92 7.75
N GLU A 155 -10.60 2.14 7.69
CA GLU A 155 -11.51 2.10 8.83
C GLU A 155 -12.42 0.88 8.74
N LEU A 156 -12.26 -0.07 9.67
CA LEU A 156 -13.13 -1.25 9.79
C LEU A 156 -14.45 -0.86 10.50
N ARG A 157 -15.58 -1.36 9.96
CA ARG A 157 -16.95 -1.08 10.47
C ARG A 157 -17.78 -2.35 10.61
#